data_a6ea4ec79d1bfedafb9de8c2391caae5
#
_entry.id   a6ea4ec79d1bfedafb9de8c2391caae5
#
_cell.length_a   1.000
_cell.length_b   1.000
_cell.length_c   1.000
_cell.angle_alpha   90.00
_cell.angle_beta   90.00
_cell.angle_gamma   90.00
#
_symmetry.space_group_name_H-M   'P 1'
#
loop_
_entity.id
_entity.type
_entity.pdbx_description
1 polymer ?
#
loop_
_entity_poly.entity_id
_entity_poly.type
_entity_poly.pdbx_seq_one_letter_code
_entity_poly.pdbx_strand_id
1 'polypeptide(L)'
;QGVELIWRKRKNGMLLHRAMLDAPPGFVQDLPHGTFHDNLAPVLEMRKLLPLVRIESSQQMLRVLGDEDKTVVRLELERSRFVSPDGEQSGELGMRIHLMPVRGYDGDFDQVARVLQELLNASDTSLFDSAVQAIGRVPGDYTSKLNYRLDPAERCDRVTKAIHLGLLRTLEANIDGSRNNVD
;
A
#
# COMPACT_ATOMS: atom_id res chain seq x y z
N GLN A 1 -7.61 -3.51 -19.56
CA GLN A 1 -6.73 -2.65 -18.73
C GLN A 1 -6.00 -3.59 -17.80
N GLY A 2 -4.67 -3.71 -17.95
CA GLY A 2 -3.85 -4.58 -17.11
C GLY A 2 -3.63 -4.00 -15.72
N VAL A 3 -3.28 -4.86 -14.77
CA VAL A 3 -2.92 -4.51 -13.40
C VAL A 3 -1.41 -4.69 -13.25
N GLU A 4 -0.70 -3.68 -12.78
CA GLU A 4 0.70 -3.84 -12.42
C GLU A 4 0.80 -4.28 -10.96
N LEU A 5 1.33 -5.49 -10.74
CA LEU A 5 1.67 -5.98 -9.42
C LEU A 5 3.10 -5.58 -9.08
N ILE A 6 3.28 -4.93 -7.94
CA ILE A 6 4.59 -4.45 -7.48
C ILE A 6 4.89 -5.02 -6.10
N TRP A 7 6.03 -5.70 -5.96
CA TRP A 7 6.55 -6.14 -4.68
C TRP A 7 7.69 -5.24 -4.23
N ARG A 8 7.53 -4.61 -3.09
CA ARG A 8 8.52 -3.68 -2.50
C ARG A 8 8.94 -4.13 -1.11
N LYS A 9 10.20 -3.89 -0.77
CA LYS A 9 10.65 -3.98 0.64
C LYS A 9 9.96 -2.89 1.45
N ARG A 10 9.28 -3.29 2.53
CA ARG A 10 8.57 -2.34 3.39
C ARG A 10 9.50 -1.31 4.03
N LYS A 11 10.70 -1.73 4.50
CA LYS A 11 11.62 -0.87 5.27
C LYS A 11 12.08 0.38 4.52
N ASN A 12 12.31 0.28 3.22
CA ASN A 12 12.91 1.34 2.40
C ASN A 12 12.21 1.56 1.05
N GLY A 13 11.06 0.93 0.82
CA GLY A 13 10.30 1.04 -0.43
C GLY A 13 11.01 0.46 -1.67
N MET A 14 12.17 -0.21 -1.50
CA MET A 14 12.96 -0.74 -2.62
C MET A 14 12.12 -1.73 -3.43
N LEU A 15 12.03 -1.48 -4.73
CA LEU A 15 11.40 -2.39 -5.68
C LEU A 15 12.16 -3.72 -5.73
N LEU A 16 11.48 -4.82 -5.48
CA LEU A 16 12.02 -6.18 -5.63
C LEU A 16 11.63 -6.79 -6.95
N HIS A 17 10.33 -6.79 -7.25
CA HIS A 17 9.78 -7.34 -8.48
C HIS A 17 8.57 -6.55 -8.94
N ARG A 18 8.27 -6.65 -10.24
CA ARG A 18 7.02 -6.16 -10.83
C ARG A 18 6.57 -7.09 -11.95
N ALA A 19 5.26 -7.21 -12.13
CA ALA A 19 4.66 -7.98 -13.21
C ALA A 19 3.35 -7.32 -13.66
N MET A 20 3.05 -7.43 -14.96
CA MET A 20 1.76 -7.05 -15.50
C MET A 20 0.83 -8.27 -15.48
N LEU A 21 -0.37 -8.07 -14.98
CA LEU A 21 -1.40 -9.10 -14.83
C LEU A 21 -2.70 -8.61 -15.47
N ASP A 22 -3.57 -9.55 -15.83
CA ASP A 22 -4.91 -9.22 -16.34
C ASP A 22 -5.87 -8.81 -15.21
N ALA A 23 -5.66 -9.38 -14.01
CA ALA A 23 -6.44 -9.10 -12.80
C ALA A 23 -5.56 -9.18 -11.54
N PRO A 24 -5.99 -8.59 -10.41
CA PRO A 24 -5.30 -8.76 -9.13
C PRO A 24 -5.24 -10.24 -8.73
N PRO A 25 -4.07 -10.79 -8.36
CA PRO A 25 -3.93 -12.19 -7.98
C PRO A 25 -4.57 -12.44 -6.60
N GLY A 26 -5.24 -13.56 -6.46
CA GLY A 26 -5.73 -14.05 -5.17
C GLY A 26 -4.71 -14.95 -4.47
N PHE A 27 -3.97 -15.75 -5.24
CA PHE A 27 -3.01 -16.73 -4.76
C PHE A 27 -1.72 -16.66 -5.56
N VAL A 28 -0.70 -17.39 -5.12
CA VAL A 28 0.60 -17.44 -5.82
C VAL A 28 0.47 -18.06 -7.21
N GLN A 29 -0.39 -19.07 -7.37
CA GLN A 29 -0.63 -19.73 -8.67
C GLN A 29 -1.28 -18.83 -9.72
N ASP A 30 -1.87 -17.71 -9.33
CA ASP A 30 -2.40 -16.73 -10.27
C ASP A 30 -1.30 -15.86 -10.91
N LEU A 31 -0.06 -16.01 -10.40
CA LEU A 31 1.09 -15.29 -10.93
C LEU A 31 1.69 -16.05 -12.12
N PRO A 32 2.18 -15.32 -13.14
CA PRO A 32 2.92 -15.94 -14.24
C PRO A 32 4.20 -16.60 -13.72
N HIS A 33 4.51 -17.79 -14.23
CA HIS A 33 5.76 -18.48 -13.89
C HIS A 33 6.99 -17.60 -14.19
N GLY A 34 7.96 -17.64 -13.30
CA GLY A 34 9.20 -16.88 -13.38
C GLY A 34 9.69 -16.37 -12.04
N THR A 35 10.75 -15.57 -12.07
CA THR A 35 11.47 -15.12 -10.87
C THR A 35 10.56 -14.47 -9.81
N PHE A 36 9.49 -13.78 -10.23
CA PHE A 36 8.55 -13.17 -9.28
C PHE A 36 7.73 -14.24 -8.54
N HIS A 37 7.16 -15.18 -9.29
CA HIS A 37 6.43 -16.32 -8.73
C HIS A 37 7.33 -17.14 -7.79
N ASP A 38 8.53 -17.51 -8.25
CA ASP A 38 9.43 -18.40 -7.53
C ASP A 38 9.93 -17.81 -6.20
N ASN A 39 10.10 -16.48 -6.16
CA ASN A 39 10.48 -15.79 -4.94
C ASN A 39 9.30 -15.55 -3.98
N LEU A 40 8.08 -15.44 -4.49
CA LEU A 40 6.90 -15.15 -3.68
C LEU A 40 6.21 -16.42 -3.17
N ALA A 41 6.31 -17.54 -3.92
CA ALA A 41 5.71 -18.82 -3.58
C ALA A 41 6.07 -19.33 -2.16
N PRO A 42 7.35 -19.35 -1.74
CA PRO A 42 7.71 -19.80 -0.38
C PRO A 42 7.25 -18.84 0.72
N VAL A 43 6.89 -17.60 0.37
CA VAL A 43 6.36 -16.61 1.33
C VAL A 43 4.86 -16.75 1.50
N LEU A 44 4.14 -16.93 0.39
CA LEU A 44 2.68 -17.04 0.40
C LEU A 44 2.18 -18.45 0.68
N GLU A 45 2.88 -19.47 0.16
CA GLU A 45 2.41 -20.86 0.21
C GLU A 45 0.97 -20.95 -0.34
N MET A 46 0.05 -21.52 0.43
CA MET A 46 -1.38 -21.63 0.08
C MET A 46 -2.21 -20.41 0.54
N ARG A 47 -1.56 -19.35 1.04
CA ARG A 47 -2.29 -18.19 1.62
C ARG A 47 -2.81 -17.26 0.56
N LYS A 48 -4.04 -16.81 0.76
CA LYS A 48 -4.65 -15.81 -0.10
C LYS A 48 -4.07 -14.41 0.15
N LEU A 49 -3.79 -13.69 -0.94
CA LEU A 49 -3.54 -12.27 -0.90
C LEU A 49 -4.86 -11.54 -0.63
N LEU A 50 -4.95 -10.88 0.52
CA LEU A 50 -6.12 -10.12 0.90
C LEU A 50 -5.84 -8.62 0.75
N PRO A 51 -6.78 -7.85 0.16
CA PRO A 51 -6.64 -6.42 0.10
C PRO A 51 -6.66 -5.83 1.52
N LEU A 52 -5.75 -4.91 1.80
CA LEU A 52 -5.69 -4.19 3.08
C LEU A 52 -6.41 -2.86 2.99
N VAL A 53 -6.18 -2.14 1.92
CA VAL A 53 -6.77 -0.84 1.64
C VAL A 53 -6.68 -0.56 0.14
N ARG A 54 -7.67 0.09 -0.40
CA ARG A 54 -7.63 0.66 -1.75
C ARG A 54 -7.30 2.14 -1.64
N ILE A 55 -6.38 2.61 -2.47
CA ILE A 55 -6.01 4.01 -2.56
C ILE A 55 -6.28 4.49 -3.98
N GLU A 56 -6.99 5.60 -4.08
CA GLU A 56 -7.26 6.28 -5.34
C GLU A 56 -6.53 7.62 -5.31
N SER A 57 -5.60 7.84 -6.23
CA SER A 57 -4.80 9.05 -6.31
C SER A 57 -5.04 9.79 -7.61
N SER A 58 -5.13 11.11 -7.54
CA SER A 58 -5.00 12.00 -8.69
C SER A 58 -3.70 12.81 -8.56
N GLN A 59 -2.96 12.88 -9.67
CA GLN A 59 -1.66 13.53 -9.70
C GLN A 59 -1.68 14.68 -10.70
N GLN A 60 -1.09 15.79 -10.30
CA GLN A 60 -0.89 16.95 -11.16
C GLN A 60 0.60 17.33 -11.15
N MET A 61 1.20 17.38 -12.34
CA MET A 61 2.59 17.78 -12.50
C MET A 61 2.68 19.27 -12.72
N LEU A 62 3.44 19.96 -11.88
CA LEU A 62 3.82 21.35 -12.01
C LEU A 62 5.31 21.47 -12.32
N ARG A 63 5.70 22.56 -12.96
CA ARG A 63 7.09 22.87 -13.27
C ARG A 63 7.46 24.19 -12.64
N VAL A 64 8.55 24.20 -11.90
CA VAL A 64 9.20 25.45 -11.50
C VAL A 64 10.12 25.87 -12.66
N LEU A 65 9.95 27.07 -13.13
CA LEU A 65 10.73 27.63 -14.21
C LEU A 65 11.81 28.55 -13.62
N GLY A 66 13.01 28.39 -14.08
CA GLY A 66 14.12 29.30 -13.86
C GLY A 66 14.23 30.33 -14.99
N ASP A 67 15.42 30.90 -15.13
CA ASP A 67 15.74 31.81 -16.22
C ASP A 67 15.53 31.14 -17.59
N GLU A 68 15.10 31.91 -18.58
CA GLU A 68 14.83 31.45 -19.94
C GLU A 68 13.72 30.38 -20.03
N ASP A 69 12.77 30.38 -19.11
CA ASP A 69 11.63 29.42 -19.06
C ASP A 69 12.05 27.94 -18.99
N LYS A 70 13.26 27.64 -18.53
CA LYS A 70 13.74 26.28 -18.35
C LYS A 70 13.17 25.67 -17.10
N THR A 71 12.72 24.41 -17.18
CA THR A 71 12.27 23.68 -16.01
C THR A 71 13.47 23.33 -15.12
N VAL A 72 13.50 23.84 -13.91
CA VAL A 72 14.57 23.64 -12.91
C VAL A 72 14.17 22.64 -11.82
N VAL A 73 12.88 22.58 -11.45
CA VAL A 73 12.32 21.59 -10.53
C VAL A 73 10.96 21.14 -11.03
N ARG A 74 10.60 19.90 -10.77
CA ARG A 74 9.24 19.39 -10.98
C ARG A 74 8.58 19.13 -9.63
N LEU A 75 7.31 19.48 -9.53
CA LEU A 75 6.48 19.23 -8.38
C LEU A 75 5.33 18.33 -8.80
N GLU A 76 5.15 17.23 -8.13
CA GLU A 76 3.98 16.39 -8.27
C GLU A 76 3.06 16.62 -7.08
N LEU A 77 1.88 17.15 -7.37
CA LEU A 77 0.80 17.27 -6.39
C LEU A 77 -0.03 16.01 -6.44
N GLU A 78 -0.07 15.28 -5.35
CA GLU A 78 -0.86 14.07 -5.21
C GLU A 78 -2.00 14.30 -4.22
N ARG A 79 -3.24 14.08 -4.69
CA ARG A 79 -4.44 14.00 -3.85
C ARG A 79 -4.93 12.58 -3.83
N SER A 80 -5.07 12.03 -2.63
CA SER A 80 -5.40 10.63 -2.47
C SER A 80 -6.56 10.46 -1.51
N ARG A 81 -7.39 9.45 -1.78
CA ARG A 81 -8.42 8.95 -0.89
C ARG A 81 -8.23 7.46 -0.63
N PHE A 82 -8.66 7.01 0.52
CA PHE A 82 -8.70 5.59 0.84
C PHE A 82 -10.11 5.05 0.79
N VAL A 83 -10.22 3.75 0.55
CA VAL A 83 -11.44 2.96 0.68
C VAL A 83 -11.06 1.65 1.37
N SER A 84 -11.78 1.27 2.42
CA SER A 84 -11.59 -0.04 3.08
C SER A 84 -11.97 -1.18 2.12
N PRO A 85 -11.45 -2.41 2.32
CA PRO A 85 -11.73 -3.53 1.42
C PRO A 85 -13.22 -3.89 1.30
N ASP A 86 -13.98 -3.68 2.36
CA ASP A 86 -15.44 -3.87 2.41
C ASP A 86 -16.25 -2.67 1.85
N GLY A 87 -15.58 -1.54 1.60
CA GLY A 87 -16.21 -0.31 1.14
C GLY A 87 -16.95 0.49 2.21
N GLU A 88 -16.94 0.04 3.47
CA GLU A 88 -17.71 0.68 4.56
C GLU A 88 -17.05 1.99 5.04
N GLN A 89 -15.73 2.10 4.90
CA GLN A 89 -14.97 3.27 5.32
C GLN A 89 -14.25 3.89 4.12
N SER A 90 -14.35 5.19 3.98
CA SER A 90 -13.60 5.96 2.99
C SER A 90 -13.34 7.38 3.47
N GLY A 91 -12.27 7.99 2.98
CA GLY A 91 -11.94 9.36 3.36
C GLY A 91 -10.72 9.89 2.60
N GLU A 92 -10.42 11.16 2.81
CA GLU A 92 -9.27 11.82 2.22
C GLU A 92 -7.99 11.54 3.02
N LEU A 93 -6.86 11.36 2.32
CA LEU A 93 -5.54 11.18 2.93
C LEU A 93 -4.71 12.47 2.96
N GLY A 94 -5.33 13.57 2.58
CA GLY A 94 -4.64 14.83 2.42
C GLY A 94 -3.88 14.94 1.09
N MET A 95 -3.30 16.11 0.88
CA MET A 95 -2.49 16.41 -0.29
C MET A 95 -1.02 16.20 0.05
N ARG A 96 -0.28 15.60 -0.87
CA ARG A 96 1.17 15.44 -0.79
C ARG A 96 1.84 16.17 -1.94
N ILE A 97 3.04 16.65 -1.68
CA ILE A 97 3.89 17.27 -2.70
C ILE A 97 5.20 16.49 -2.76
N HIS A 98 5.50 15.98 -3.95
CA HIS A 98 6.77 15.32 -4.23
C HIS A 98 7.64 16.25 -5.08
N LEU A 99 8.84 16.56 -4.58
CA LEU A 99 9.84 17.29 -5.35
C LEU A 99 10.67 16.32 -6.16
N MET A 100 10.82 16.62 -7.43
CA MET A 100 11.65 15.85 -8.34
C MET A 100 12.76 16.74 -8.89
N PRO A 101 14.04 16.40 -8.63
CA PRO A 101 15.17 17.19 -9.13
C PRO A 101 15.26 17.08 -10.65
N VAL A 102 15.75 18.15 -11.25
CA VAL A 102 16.17 18.18 -12.66
C VAL A 102 17.70 18.22 -12.67
N ARG A 103 18.31 17.36 -13.45
CA ARG A 103 19.76 17.24 -13.54
C ARG A 103 20.42 18.57 -13.87
N GLY A 104 21.38 19.00 -13.06
CA GLY A 104 22.12 20.24 -13.24
C GLY A 104 21.51 21.48 -12.60
N TYR A 105 20.39 21.31 -11.83
CA TYR A 105 19.70 22.39 -11.11
C TYR A 105 19.57 22.08 -9.63
N ASP A 106 20.64 21.55 -9.02
CA ASP A 106 20.62 21.14 -7.61
C ASP A 106 20.41 22.34 -6.67
N GLY A 107 20.98 23.52 -7.00
CA GLY A 107 20.80 24.74 -6.23
C GLY A 107 19.34 25.25 -6.22
N ASP A 108 18.68 25.19 -7.38
CA ASP A 108 17.25 25.53 -7.50
C ASP A 108 16.38 24.55 -6.72
N PHE A 109 16.72 23.24 -6.77
CA PHE A 109 16.03 22.22 -6.00
C PHE A 109 16.11 22.49 -4.50
N ASP A 110 17.31 22.80 -3.98
CA ASP A 110 17.53 23.11 -2.56
C ASP A 110 16.76 24.37 -2.12
N GLN A 111 16.69 25.36 -2.99
CA GLN A 111 15.94 26.59 -2.73
C GLN A 111 14.43 26.32 -2.64
N VAL A 112 13.88 25.59 -3.61
CA VAL A 112 12.45 25.21 -3.62
C VAL A 112 12.12 24.31 -2.42
N ALA A 113 12.99 23.35 -2.10
CA ALA A 113 12.82 22.46 -0.95
C ALA A 113 12.76 23.25 0.36
N ARG A 114 13.64 24.24 0.53
CA ARG A 114 13.66 25.11 1.71
C ARG A 114 12.37 25.91 1.86
N VAL A 115 11.92 26.57 0.79
CA VAL A 115 10.65 27.33 0.80
C VAL A 115 9.47 26.42 1.15
N LEU A 116 9.41 25.23 0.59
CA LEU A 116 8.33 24.28 0.91
C LEU A 116 8.39 23.77 2.34
N GLN A 117 9.59 23.54 2.91
CA GLN A 117 9.76 23.14 4.30
C GLN A 117 9.32 24.22 5.31
N GLU A 118 9.40 25.49 4.95
CA GLU A 118 8.87 26.59 5.77
C GLU A 118 7.33 26.64 5.77
N LEU A 119 6.70 26.18 4.70
CA LEU A 119 5.24 26.24 4.52
C LEU A 119 4.52 24.94 4.87
N LEU A 120 5.21 23.82 4.79
CA LEU A 120 4.64 22.47 4.88
C LEU A 120 5.44 21.59 5.85
N ASN A 121 4.79 20.60 6.41
CA ASN A 121 5.46 19.60 7.22
C ASN A 121 6.01 18.47 6.35
N ALA A 122 7.30 18.17 6.51
CA ALA A 122 7.87 16.96 5.92
C ALA A 122 7.19 15.72 6.51
N SER A 123 6.89 14.74 5.67
CA SER A 123 6.26 13.48 6.10
C SER A 123 7.10 12.30 5.70
N ASP A 124 7.51 11.50 6.68
CA ASP A 124 8.19 10.22 6.50
C ASP A 124 7.22 9.05 6.39
N THR A 125 5.92 9.29 6.62
CA THR A 125 4.89 8.27 6.57
C THR A 125 4.51 7.99 5.11
N SER A 126 4.58 6.73 4.69
CA SER A 126 4.14 6.34 3.34
C SER A 126 2.64 6.57 3.16
N LEU A 127 2.21 6.80 1.91
CA LEU A 127 0.79 6.91 1.57
C LEU A 127 0.00 5.67 2.00
N PHE A 128 0.60 4.49 1.81
CA PHE A 128 0.03 3.22 2.23
C PHE A 128 -0.14 3.13 3.75
N ASP A 129 0.88 3.51 4.53
CA ASP A 129 0.80 3.48 5.99
C ASP A 129 -0.26 4.48 6.51
N SER A 130 -0.37 5.66 5.88
CA SER A 130 -1.43 6.62 6.19
C SER A 130 -2.82 6.06 5.92
N ALA A 131 -3.01 5.37 4.80
CA ALA A 131 -4.28 4.75 4.44
C ALA A 131 -4.65 3.61 5.40
N VAL A 132 -3.67 2.79 5.80
CA VAL A 132 -3.87 1.70 6.77
C VAL A 132 -4.24 2.25 8.16
N GLN A 133 -3.60 3.34 8.59
CA GLN A 133 -3.96 4.01 9.84
C GLN A 133 -5.38 4.61 9.78
N ALA A 134 -5.77 5.18 8.64
CA ALA A 134 -7.08 5.78 8.46
C ALA A 134 -8.24 4.77 8.59
N ILE A 135 -8.02 3.49 8.27
CA ILE A 135 -8.99 2.41 8.52
C ILE A 135 -8.84 1.78 9.91
N GLY A 136 -8.13 2.44 10.83
CA GLY A 136 -7.96 1.99 12.22
C GLY A 136 -6.99 0.82 12.43
N ARG A 137 -6.14 0.50 11.45
CA ARG A 137 -5.14 -0.57 11.54
C ARG A 137 -3.73 -0.01 11.82
N VAL A 138 -2.91 -0.82 12.43
CA VAL A 138 -1.50 -0.47 12.67
C VAL A 138 -0.66 -0.89 11.48
N PRO A 139 0.07 0.02 10.81
CA PRO A 139 0.97 -0.34 9.74
C PRO A 139 1.99 -1.39 10.20
N GLY A 140 2.07 -2.52 9.49
CA GLY A 140 2.97 -3.62 9.83
C GLY A 140 2.39 -4.71 10.70
N ASP A 141 1.19 -4.56 11.19
CA ASP A 141 0.46 -5.61 11.91
C ASP A 141 -0.15 -6.64 10.93
N TYR A 142 0.63 -6.98 9.88
CA TYR A 142 0.24 -7.99 8.89
C TYR A 142 0.93 -9.30 9.24
N THR A 143 0.33 -10.02 10.15
CA THR A 143 0.80 -11.35 10.54
C THR A 143 -0.16 -12.41 10.02
N SER A 144 0.38 -13.55 9.59
CA SER A 144 -0.43 -14.75 9.36
C SER A 144 -0.96 -15.37 10.66
N LYS A 145 -0.48 -14.89 11.81
CA LYS A 145 -0.98 -15.29 13.12
C LYS A 145 -2.27 -14.54 13.42
N LEU A 146 -3.25 -15.24 13.93
CA LEU A 146 -4.48 -14.65 14.41
C LEU A 146 -4.17 -13.78 15.63
N ASN A 147 -4.34 -12.46 15.49
CA ASN A 147 -4.08 -11.51 16.56
C ASN A 147 -5.39 -10.82 16.93
N TYR A 148 -6.04 -11.34 17.95
CA TYR A 148 -7.25 -10.72 18.50
C TYR A 148 -6.88 -9.84 19.69
N ARG A 149 -7.20 -8.55 19.61
CA ARG A 149 -7.18 -7.66 20.78
C ARG A 149 -8.48 -7.88 21.53
N LEU A 150 -8.38 -8.47 22.70
CA LEU A 150 -9.54 -8.72 23.56
C LEU A 150 -9.70 -7.55 24.51
N ASP A 151 -10.90 -6.99 24.58
CA ASP A 151 -11.26 -6.03 25.62
C ASP A 151 -11.68 -6.81 26.88
N PRO A 152 -10.99 -6.64 28.01
CA PRO A 152 -11.35 -7.32 29.28
C PRO A 152 -12.76 -6.97 29.81
N ALA A 153 -13.31 -5.83 29.37
CA ALA A 153 -14.65 -5.38 29.77
C ALA A 153 -15.76 -5.99 28.90
N GLU A 154 -15.42 -6.61 27.78
CA GLU A 154 -16.42 -7.19 26.88
C GLU A 154 -16.86 -8.59 27.36
N ARG A 155 -18.12 -8.94 27.09
CA ARG A 155 -18.69 -10.24 27.46
C ARG A 155 -17.97 -11.38 26.71
N CYS A 156 -17.57 -12.41 27.43
CA CYS A 156 -16.85 -13.57 26.94
C CYS A 156 -17.55 -14.27 25.74
N ASP A 157 -18.88 -14.40 25.79
CA ASP A 157 -19.67 -15.01 24.72
C ASP A 157 -19.60 -14.23 23.41
N ARG A 158 -19.60 -12.89 23.46
CA ARG A 158 -19.44 -12.03 22.27
C ARG A 158 -18.04 -12.13 21.70
N VAL A 159 -17.03 -12.06 22.56
CA VAL A 159 -15.64 -12.18 22.17
C VAL A 159 -15.37 -13.52 21.50
N THR A 160 -15.83 -14.62 22.14
CA THR A 160 -15.67 -15.98 21.58
C THR A 160 -16.36 -16.11 20.22
N LYS A 161 -17.57 -15.59 20.08
CA LYS A 161 -18.30 -15.58 18.80
C LYS A 161 -17.54 -14.79 17.72
N ALA A 162 -17.01 -13.63 18.06
CA ALA A 162 -16.23 -12.79 17.13
C ALA A 162 -14.95 -13.51 16.65
N ILE A 163 -14.24 -14.19 17.58
CA ILE A 163 -13.07 -15.00 17.24
C ILE A 163 -13.45 -16.13 16.29
N HIS A 164 -14.49 -16.90 16.59
CA HIS A 164 -14.92 -18.03 15.74
C HIS A 164 -15.36 -17.55 14.34
N LEU A 165 -16.10 -16.45 14.24
CA LEU A 165 -16.48 -15.87 12.95
C LEU A 165 -15.26 -15.39 12.16
N GLY A 166 -14.28 -14.79 12.83
CA GLY A 166 -13.02 -14.40 12.21
C GLY A 166 -12.23 -15.60 11.66
N LEU A 167 -12.16 -16.68 12.44
CA LEU A 167 -11.53 -17.95 12.01
C LEU A 167 -12.22 -18.56 10.80
N LEU A 168 -13.56 -18.61 10.81
CA LEU A 168 -14.35 -19.13 9.70
C LEU A 168 -14.10 -18.31 8.41
N ARG A 169 -14.15 -16.99 8.49
CA ARG A 169 -13.84 -16.12 7.34
C ARG A 169 -12.44 -16.35 6.79
N THR A 170 -11.45 -16.52 7.68
CA THR A 170 -10.08 -16.82 7.27
C THR A 170 -10.01 -18.19 6.57
N LEU A 171 -10.68 -19.19 7.11
CA LEU A 171 -10.77 -20.52 6.51
C LEU A 171 -11.41 -20.45 5.11
N GLU A 172 -12.60 -19.87 5.01
CA GLU A 172 -13.34 -19.70 3.75
C GLU A 172 -12.49 -19.00 2.69
N ALA A 173 -11.77 -17.93 3.07
CA ALA A 173 -10.92 -17.18 2.15
C ALA A 173 -9.74 -18.00 1.59
N ASN A 174 -9.33 -19.08 2.25
CA ASN A 174 -8.19 -19.91 1.85
C ASN A 174 -8.57 -21.29 1.30
N ILE A 175 -9.86 -21.64 1.24
CA ILE A 175 -10.31 -22.95 0.74
C ILE A 175 -9.78 -23.23 -0.67
N ASP A 176 -9.90 -22.26 -1.58
CA ASP A 176 -9.50 -22.44 -2.98
C ASP A 176 -7.97 -22.64 -3.09
N GLY A 177 -7.20 -21.90 -2.28
CA GLY A 177 -5.74 -22.05 -2.22
C GLY A 177 -5.33 -23.47 -1.76
N SER A 178 -5.99 -24.00 -0.72
CA SER A 178 -5.66 -25.32 -0.20
C SER A 178 -6.13 -26.46 -1.11
N ARG A 179 -7.16 -26.25 -1.94
CA ARG A 179 -7.59 -27.25 -2.93
C ARG A 179 -6.68 -27.34 -4.14
N ASN A 180 -6.07 -26.22 -4.52
CA ASN A 180 -5.22 -26.13 -5.71
C ASN A 180 -3.75 -26.40 -5.41
N ASN A 181 -3.37 -26.46 -4.15
CA ASN A 181 -2.01 -26.81 -3.71
C ASN A 181 -1.99 -28.28 -3.31
N VAL A 182 -2.13 -29.15 -4.31
CA VAL A 182 -2.00 -30.62 -4.15
C VAL A 182 -0.54 -30.95 -4.48
N ASP A 183 0.27 -31.19 -3.44
CA ASP A 183 1.56 -31.86 -3.58
C ASP A 183 1.36 -33.37 -3.85
#